data_4308211a5716355e4dcbdc8d9d812ddb
#
_entry.id   4308211a5716355e4dcbdc8d9d812ddb
#
_cell.length_a   1.000
_cell.length_b   1.000
_cell.length_c   1.000
_cell.angle_alpha   90.00
_cell.angle_beta   90.00
_cell.angle_gamma   90.00
#
_symmetry.space_group_name_H-M   'P 1'
#
loop_
_entity.id
_entity.type
_entity.pdbx_description
1 polymer ?
#
loop_
_entity_poly.entity_id
_entity_poly.type
_entity_poly.pdbx_seq_one_letter_code
_entity_poly.pdbx_strand_id
1 'polypeptide(L)'
;MKQQDQTKIFFEKFAKEWADASKNTSIESVNIIKQRNDVVKKFASKYLQKGDTTLDVGCGTGDLIISLIKLGYNAIGIDFAKDMINEAKSLAKKEKVSEKIFITNSFFDYTSDKKFNLISANGFIEYISYDEFLEFIQKSYNMLADNGILIFGSRNRLFNVFSLNDFTEQEMNLNTIKNLNEECIFFNKTKNLEDVLNSDFRQKLTENIQKHHNTGINVDARFQYTPFQIMEILKQNKFTILDIFPIHIHLLSTGAKEIHPEIHSYLSNLIQEKNDLHLTLIPQSSSFMIAARK
;
A
#
# COMPACT_ATOMS: atom_id res chain seq x y z
N MET A 1 -16.89 -18.44 5.55
CA MET A 1 -16.99 -16.96 5.59
C MET A 1 -16.10 -16.46 4.48
N LYS A 2 -16.54 -15.50 3.63
CA LYS A 2 -15.69 -14.93 2.60
C LYS A 2 -14.54 -14.15 3.27
N GLN A 3 -13.39 -14.07 2.63
CA GLN A 3 -12.22 -13.36 3.19
C GLN A 3 -12.53 -11.90 3.55
N GLN A 4 -13.30 -11.20 2.73
CA GLN A 4 -13.73 -9.84 3.01
C GLN A 4 -14.57 -9.72 4.29
N ASP A 5 -15.41 -10.72 4.60
CA ASP A 5 -16.20 -10.70 5.85
C ASP A 5 -15.30 -10.77 7.08
N GLN A 6 -14.27 -11.62 7.06
CA GLN A 6 -13.30 -11.73 8.15
C GLN A 6 -12.50 -10.44 8.31
N THR A 7 -12.04 -9.88 7.21
CA THR A 7 -11.33 -8.60 7.18
C THR A 7 -12.20 -7.47 7.73
N LYS A 8 -13.47 -7.43 7.35
CA LYS A 8 -14.44 -6.45 7.86
C LYS A 8 -14.62 -6.55 9.37
N ILE A 9 -14.88 -7.75 9.89
CA ILE A 9 -15.05 -8.01 11.34
C ILE A 9 -13.80 -7.56 12.09
N PHE A 10 -12.60 -7.84 11.55
CA PHE A 10 -11.37 -7.41 12.17
C PHE A 10 -11.27 -5.88 12.26
N PHE A 11 -11.44 -5.16 11.15
CA PHE A 11 -11.31 -3.71 11.13
C PHE A 11 -12.44 -2.98 11.88
N GLU A 12 -13.64 -3.54 11.94
CA GLU A 12 -14.70 -3.01 12.82
C GLU A 12 -14.29 -3.11 14.29
N LYS A 13 -13.72 -4.25 14.71
CA LYS A 13 -13.31 -4.47 16.10
C LYS A 13 -12.15 -3.58 16.54
N PHE A 14 -11.17 -3.30 15.64
CA PHE A 14 -9.91 -2.63 15.97
C PHE A 14 -9.80 -1.22 15.38
N ALA A 15 -10.93 -0.58 15.02
CA ALA A 15 -10.93 0.74 14.40
C ALA A 15 -10.25 1.82 15.26
N LYS A 16 -10.46 1.79 16.57
CA LYS A 16 -9.87 2.77 17.50
C LYS A 16 -8.36 2.59 17.64
N GLU A 17 -7.90 1.35 17.82
CA GLU A 17 -6.47 1.02 17.88
C GLU A 17 -5.76 1.43 16.58
N TRP A 18 -6.44 1.27 15.43
CA TRP A 18 -5.92 1.69 14.15
C TRP A 18 -5.82 3.22 14.04
N ALA A 19 -6.83 3.96 14.55
CA ALA A 19 -6.80 5.42 14.63
C ALA A 19 -5.66 5.95 15.52
N ASP A 20 -5.35 5.24 16.60
CA ASP A 20 -4.23 5.58 17.47
C ASP A 20 -2.89 5.24 16.80
N ALA A 21 -2.79 4.11 16.10
CA ALA A 21 -1.60 3.70 15.37
C ALA A 21 -1.24 4.68 14.22
N SER A 22 -2.24 5.25 13.53
CA SER A 22 -2.01 6.25 12.47
C SER A 22 -1.31 7.52 12.99
N LYS A 23 -1.51 7.84 14.26
CA LYS A 23 -0.95 9.02 14.95
C LYS A 23 0.32 8.71 15.75
N ASN A 24 0.76 7.45 15.74
CA ASN A 24 1.91 7.03 16.53
C ASN A 24 3.19 7.73 16.07
N THR A 25 3.84 8.41 17.02
CA THR A 25 5.12 9.10 16.84
C THR A 25 6.22 8.49 17.73
N SER A 26 6.02 7.27 18.25
CA SER A 26 7.01 6.55 19.05
C SER A 26 8.31 6.37 18.27
N ILE A 27 9.43 6.55 18.94
CA ILE A 27 10.76 6.28 18.37
C ILE A 27 11.04 4.78 18.20
N GLU A 28 10.25 3.91 18.85
CA GLU A 28 10.41 2.46 18.81
C GLU A 28 9.64 1.77 17.68
N SER A 29 8.85 2.54 16.94
CA SER A 29 8.04 1.98 15.87
C SER A 29 8.02 2.85 14.61
N VAL A 30 7.97 2.19 13.44
CA VAL A 30 7.81 2.86 12.15
C VAL A 30 6.33 3.08 11.88
N ASN A 31 5.92 4.32 11.64
CA ASN A 31 4.56 4.63 11.22
C ASN A 31 4.38 4.39 9.72
N ILE A 32 4.05 3.14 9.37
CA ILE A 32 3.85 2.70 7.97
C ILE A 32 2.68 3.43 7.30
N ILE A 33 1.63 3.74 8.06
CA ILE A 33 0.44 4.48 7.57
C ILE A 33 0.90 5.86 7.10
N LYS A 34 1.66 6.55 7.94
CA LYS A 34 2.21 7.87 7.60
C LYS A 34 3.12 7.80 6.37
N GLN A 35 4.03 6.82 6.28
CA GLN A 35 4.92 6.68 5.13
C GLN A 35 4.15 6.50 3.83
N ARG A 36 3.12 5.64 3.79
CA ARG A 36 2.24 5.45 2.63
C ARG A 36 1.48 6.72 2.27
N ASN A 37 0.91 7.40 3.26
CA ASN A 37 0.19 8.66 3.05
C ASN A 37 1.11 9.77 2.51
N ASP A 38 2.36 9.83 2.96
CA ASP A 38 3.35 10.81 2.47
C ASP A 38 3.68 10.57 0.99
N VAL A 39 3.77 9.32 0.54
CA VAL A 39 3.94 8.99 -0.88
C VAL A 39 2.74 9.48 -1.70
N VAL A 40 1.50 9.19 -1.28
CA VAL A 40 0.30 9.66 -1.98
C VAL A 40 0.26 11.19 -2.07
N LYS A 41 0.55 11.88 -0.96
CA LYS A 41 0.60 13.36 -0.94
C LYS A 41 1.65 13.93 -1.87
N LYS A 42 2.84 13.31 -1.93
CA LYS A 42 3.92 13.68 -2.86
C LYS A 42 3.45 13.58 -4.32
N PHE A 43 2.78 12.48 -4.68
CA PHE A 43 2.22 12.30 -6.01
C PHE A 43 1.11 13.30 -6.32
N ALA A 44 0.16 13.48 -5.40
CA ALA A 44 -0.88 14.46 -5.55
C ALA A 44 -0.28 15.86 -5.81
N SER A 45 0.69 16.28 -4.99
CA SER A 45 1.35 17.59 -5.15
C SER A 45 2.15 17.73 -6.46
N LYS A 46 2.64 16.63 -7.03
CA LYS A 46 3.42 16.64 -8.28
C LYS A 46 2.54 16.69 -9.54
N TYR A 47 1.38 16.05 -9.52
CA TYR A 47 0.60 15.78 -10.72
C TYR A 47 -0.79 16.38 -10.73
N LEU A 48 -1.35 16.75 -9.58
CA LEU A 48 -2.70 17.29 -9.47
C LEU A 48 -2.69 18.81 -9.31
N GLN A 49 -3.80 19.43 -9.74
CA GLN A 49 -4.11 20.82 -9.48
C GLN A 49 -5.08 20.96 -8.31
N LYS A 50 -5.07 22.13 -7.66
CA LYS A 50 -6.07 22.40 -6.61
C LYS A 50 -7.48 22.29 -7.19
N GLY A 51 -8.36 21.64 -6.47
CA GLY A 51 -9.73 21.34 -6.91
C GLY A 51 -9.89 20.01 -7.63
N ASP A 52 -8.80 19.32 -8.01
CA ASP A 52 -8.85 17.98 -8.58
C ASP A 52 -9.50 16.98 -7.59
N THR A 53 -10.14 15.96 -8.16
CA THR A 53 -10.90 14.95 -7.41
C THR A 53 -10.06 13.75 -7.09
N THR A 54 -10.11 13.30 -5.83
CA THR A 54 -9.40 12.10 -5.37
C THR A 54 -10.33 11.13 -4.65
N LEU A 55 -10.06 9.83 -4.81
CA LEU A 55 -10.74 8.75 -4.10
C LEU A 55 -9.71 7.92 -3.33
N ASP A 56 -9.94 7.68 -2.05
CA ASP A 56 -9.16 6.74 -1.25
C ASP A 56 -10.00 5.50 -0.93
N VAL A 57 -9.54 4.35 -1.42
CA VAL A 57 -10.18 3.04 -1.28
C VAL A 57 -9.62 2.32 -0.07
N GLY A 58 -10.51 1.92 0.86
CA GLY A 58 -10.08 1.45 2.18
C GLY A 58 -9.47 2.59 2.98
N CYS A 59 -10.18 3.73 3.05
CA CYS A 59 -9.65 4.97 3.64
C CYS A 59 -9.44 4.89 5.16
N GLY A 60 -9.90 3.82 5.81
CA GLY A 60 -9.78 3.61 7.24
C GLY A 60 -10.28 4.80 8.04
N THR A 61 -9.42 5.33 8.91
CA THR A 61 -9.72 6.46 9.82
C THR A 61 -9.62 7.84 9.18
N GLY A 62 -9.37 7.92 7.85
CA GLY A 62 -9.52 9.14 7.06
C GLY A 62 -8.35 10.13 7.09
N ASP A 63 -7.22 9.79 7.70
CA ASP A 63 -6.07 10.70 7.85
C ASP A 63 -5.54 11.22 6.50
N LEU A 64 -5.48 10.34 5.48
CA LEU A 64 -5.07 10.74 4.13
C LEU A 64 -6.06 11.73 3.51
N ILE A 65 -7.35 11.44 3.60
CA ILE A 65 -8.42 12.29 3.04
C ILE A 65 -8.38 13.70 3.65
N ILE A 66 -8.28 13.80 4.97
CA ILE A 66 -8.15 15.09 5.63
C ILE A 66 -6.91 15.86 5.15
N SER A 67 -5.80 15.15 4.97
CA SER A 67 -4.56 15.74 4.48
C SER A 67 -4.69 16.25 3.04
N LEU A 68 -5.35 15.49 2.15
CA LEU A 68 -5.57 15.88 0.76
C LEU A 68 -6.51 17.11 0.67
N ILE A 69 -7.53 17.18 1.50
CA ILE A 69 -8.41 18.37 1.56
C ILE A 69 -7.64 19.61 2.03
N LYS A 70 -6.79 19.48 3.06
CA LYS A 70 -5.93 20.58 3.51
C LYS A 70 -4.95 21.06 2.43
N LEU A 71 -4.56 20.19 1.51
CA LEU A 71 -3.76 20.53 0.34
C LEU A 71 -4.56 21.16 -0.80
N GLY A 72 -5.91 21.22 -0.67
CA GLY A 72 -6.80 21.89 -1.62
C GLY A 72 -7.45 20.98 -2.66
N TYR A 73 -7.43 19.65 -2.46
CA TYR A 73 -8.08 18.68 -3.35
C TYR A 73 -9.51 18.36 -2.87
N ASN A 74 -10.36 17.92 -3.80
CA ASN A 74 -11.69 17.39 -3.49
C ASN A 74 -11.58 15.88 -3.23
N ALA A 75 -11.42 15.49 -1.97
CA ALA A 75 -11.15 14.11 -1.61
C ALA A 75 -12.40 13.40 -1.04
N ILE A 76 -12.59 12.13 -1.42
CA ILE A 76 -13.62 11.22 -0.92
C ILE A 76 -12.94 9.95 -0.43
N GLY A 77 -13.36 9.45 0.73
CA GLY A 77 -12.91 8.18 1.30
C GLY A 77 -14.04 7.16 1.34
N ILE A 78 -13.76 5.94 0.92
CA ILE A 78 -14.66 4.81 1.08
C ILE A 78 -14.00 3.70 1.88
N ASP A 79 -14.77 3.10 2.77
CA ASP A 79 -14.38 1.91 3.52
C ASP A 79 -15.62 1.06 3.81
N PHE A 80 -15.47 -0.27 3.79
CA PHE A 80 -16.59 -1.19 4.06
C PHE A 80 -16.82 -1.38 5.57
N ALA A 81 -15.83 -1.08 6.41
CA ALA A 81 -15.92 -1.17 7.86
C ALA A 81 -16.56 0.10 8.43
N LYS A 82 -17.77 -0.07 8.97
CA LYS A 82 -18.57 1.05 9.51
C LYS A 82 -17.86 1.79 10.63
N ASP A 83 -17.15 1.07 11.50
CA ASP A 83 -16.48 1.69 12.65
C ASP A 83 -15.25 2.49 12.22
N MET A 84 -14.54 2.07 11.16
CA MET A 84 -13.51 2.90 10.52
C MET A 84 -14.10 4.22 10.01
N ILE A 85 -15.23 4.18 9.32
CA ILE A 85 -15.90 5.40 8.83
C ILE A 85 -16.41 6.27 9.99
N ASN A 86 -16.84 5.70 11.09
CA ASN A 86 -17.22 6.46 12.28
C ASN A 86 -16.03 7.24 12.87
N GLU A 87 -14.86 6.62 12.96
CA GLU A 87 -13.62 7.29 13.37
C GLU A 87 -13.22 8.39 12.37
N ALA A 88 -13.31 8.10 11.05
CA ALA A 88 -13.03 9.08 10.00
C ALA A 88 -13.95 10.31 10.09
N LYS A 89 -15.25 10.12 10.34
CA LYS A 89 -16.22 11.21 10.55
C LYS A 89 -15.91 12.01 11.83
N SER A 90 -15.52 11.32 12.90
CA SER A 90 -15.09 11.99 14.14
C SER A 90 -13.87 12.87 13.90
N LEU A 91 -12.89 12.38 13.13
CA LEU A 91 -11.72 13.15 12.72
C LEU A 91 -12.13 14.35 11.85
N ALA A 92 -13.01 14.15 10.84
CA ALA A 92 -13.50 15.23 9.99
C ALA A 92 -14.15 16.37 10.80
N LYS A 93 -15.00 16.01 11.76
CA LYS A 93 -15.63 16.98 12.66
C LYS A 93 -14.61 17.78 13.48
N LYS A 94 -13.60 17.11 14.03
CA LYS A 94 -12.50 17.75 14.75
C LYS A 94 -11.71 18.72 13.86
N GLU A 95 -11.49 18.34 12.62
CA GLU A 95 -10.73 19.12 11.63
C GLU A 95 -11.59 20.13 10.84
N LYS A 96 -12.89 20.28 11.21
CA LYS A 96 -13.87 21.18 10.58
C LYS A 96 -14.06 20.92 9.09
N VAL A 97 -14.01 19.65 8.69
CA VAL A 97 -14.26 19.17 7.33
C VAL A 97 -15.61 18.45 7.29
N SER A 98 -16.28 18.45 6.13
CA SER A 98 -17.56 17.77 5.97
C SER A 98 -17.46 16.26 6.19
N GLU A 99 -18.30 15.70 7.05
CA GLU A 99 -18.37 14.25 7.29
C GLU A 99 -18.92 13.47 6.08
N LYS A 100 -19.60 14.14 5.14
CA LYS A 100 -20.25 13.54 3.95
C LYS A 100 -19.26 12.97 2.93
N ILE A 101 -17.97 13.31 3.06
CA ILE A 101 -16.91 12.80 2.21
C ILE A 101 -16.50 11.36 2.56
N PHE A 102 -16.96 10.84 3.71
CA PHE A 102 -16.67 9.49 4.16
C PHE A 102 -17.91 8.60 3.98
N ILE A 103 -17.76 7.56 3.16
CA ILE A 103 -18.84 6.71 2.70
C ILE A 103 -18.57 5.27 3.15
N THR A 104 -19.54 4.67 3.86
CA THR A 104 -19.48 3.24 4.18
C THR A 104 -19.94 2.46 2.95
N ASN A 105 -19.01 1.88 2.21
CA ASN A 105 -19.31 1.03 1.05
C ASN A 105 -18.09 0.15 0.71
N SER A 106 -18.36 -1.03 0.13
CA SER A 106 -17.32 -1.80 -0.55
C SER A 106 -16.91 -1.07 -1.84
N PHE A 107 -15.62 -1.10 -2.18
CA PHE A 107 -15.15 -0.56 -3.46
C PHE A 107 -15.84 -1.27 -4.64
N PHE A 108 -16.09 -2.56 -4.52
CA PHE A 108 -16.69 -3.36 -5.59
C PHE A 108 -18.15 -2.98 -5.88
N ASP A 109 -18.87 -2.49 -4.87
CA ASP A 109 -20.27 -2.03 -4.99
C ASP A 109 -20.37 -0.50 -5.23
N TYR A 110 -19.27 0.24 -5.00
CA TYR A 110 -19.28 1.69 -5.15
C TYR A 110 -19.35 2.10 -6.62
N THR A 111 -20.23 3.03 -6.91
CA THR A 111 -20.37 3.64 -8.24
C THR A 111 -20.28 5.16 -8.14
N SER A 112 -19.78 5.81 -9.18
CA SER A 112 -19.68 7.26 -9.26
C SER A 112 -19.78 7.71 -10.70
N ASP A 113 -20.59 8.73 -10.97
CA ASP A 113 -20.62 9.43 -12.26
C ASP A 113 -19.41 10.34 -12.47
N LYS A 114 -18.72 10.67 -11.38
CA LYS A 114 -17.49 11.50 -11.43
C LYS A 114 -16.29 10.63 -11.73
N LYS A 115 -15.38 11.17 -12.54
CA LYS A 115 -14.03 10.63 -12.74
C LYS A 115 -13.09 11.21 -11.70
N PHE A 116 -12.07 10.44 -11.33
CA PHE A 116 -11.08 10.84 -10.34
C PHE A 116 -9.73 11.12 -11.00
N ASN A 117 -9.06 12.19 -10.58
CA ASN A 117 -7.71 12.51 -11.03
C ASN A 117 -6.67 11.63 -10.32
N LEU A 118 -7.01 11.17 -9.10
CA LEU A 118 -6.20 10.21 -8.36
C LEU A 118 -7.10 9.23 -7.61
N ILE A 119 -6.77 7.94 -7.69
CA ILE A 119 -7.31 6.89 -6.83
C ILE A 119 -6.16 6.32 -6.01
N SER A 120 -6.30 6.30 -4.68
CA SER A 120 -5.36 5.65 -3.76
C SER A 120 -5.98 4.43 -3.09
N ALA A 121 -5.13 3.43 -2.73
CA ALA A 121 -5.54 2.25 -1.97
C ALA A 121 -4.38 1.77 -1.09
N ASN A 122 -4.32 2.25 0.15
CA ASN A 122 -3.24 1.98 1.08
C ASN A 122 -3.57 0.78 1.98
N GLY A 123 -2.81 -0.33 1.85
CA GLY A 123 -3.04 -1.53 2.65
C GLY A 123 -4.38 -2.22 2.32
N PHE A 124 -4.78 -2.21 1.07
CA PHE A 124 -6.05 -2.74 0.59
C PHE A 124 -5.89 -4.08 -0.14
N ILE A 125 -5.00 -4.14 -1.15
CA ILE A 125 -4.90 -5.30 -2.04
C ILE A 125 -4.42 -6.58 -1.35
N GLU A 126 -3.78 -6.44 -0.21
CA GLU A 126 -3.31 -7.59 0.58
C GLU A 126 -4.45 -8.37 1.26
N TYR A 127 -5.66 -7.81 1.31
CA TYR A 127 -6.84 -8.39 1.97
C TYR A 127 -7.92 -8.88 1.01
N ILE A 128 -7.74 -8.70 -0.29
CA ILE A 128 -8.68 -9.13 -1.33
C ILE A 128 -8.08 -10.30 -2.12
N SER A 129 -8.93 -11.13 -2.74
CA SER A 129 -8.49 -12.23 -3.57
C SER A 129 -7.79 -11.74 -4.84
N TYR A 130 -7.13 -12.66 -5.56
CA TYR A 130 -6.50 -12.31 -6.83
C TYR A 130 -7.51 -11.82 -7.88
N ASP A 131 -8.66 -12.48 -7.98
CA ASP A 131 -9.72 -12.05 -8.91
C ASP A 131 -10.27 -10.67 -8.55
N GLU A 132 -10.46 -10.40 -7.26
CA GLU A 132 -10.85 -9.07 -6.77
C GLU A 132 -9.75 -8.02 -7.02
N PHE A 133 -8.48 -8.41 -6.98
CA PHE A 133 -7.39 -7.51 -7.34
C PHE A 133 -7.44 -7.14 -8.83
N LEU A 134 -7.70 -8.09 -9.71
CA LEU A 134 -7.88 -7.79 -11.14
C LEU A 134 -9.10 -6.89 -11.38
N GLU A 135 -10.20 -7.15 -10.69
CA GLU A 135 -11.40 -6.30 -10.73
C GLU A 135 -11.11 -4.89 -10.21
N PHE A 136 -10.35 -4.76 -9.10
CA PHE A 136 -9.90 -3.48 -8.57
C PHE A 136 -9.13 -2.67 -9.61
N ILE A 137 -8.19 -3.28 -10.32
CA ILE A 137 -7.40 -2.61 -11.37
C ILE A 137 -8.30 -2.14 -12.51
N GLN A 138 -9.18 -3.00 -13.03
CA GLN A 138 -10.11 -2.66 -14.11
C GLN A 138 -11.08 -1.55 -13.71
N LYS A 139 -11.68 -1.67 -12.53
CA LYS A 139 -12.64 -0.69 -12.02
C LYS A 139 -11.96 0.66 -11.77
N SER A 140 -10.76 0.66 -11.21
CA SER A 140 -9.97 1.87 -11.04
C SER A 140 -9.66 2.55 -12.36
N TYR A 141 -9.25 1.79 -13.40
CA TYR A 141 -9.04 2.32 -14.74
C TYR A 141 -10.29 3.02 -15.29
N ASN A 142 -11.45 2.40 -15.11
CA ASN A 142 -12.72 2.95 -15.59
C ASN A 142 -13.16 4.20 -14.80
N MET A 143 -12.84 4.28 -13.51
CA MET A 143 -13.19 5.42 -12.64
C MET A 143 -12.22 6.60 -12.76
N LEU A 144 -11.01 6.38 -13.24
CA LEU A 144 -10.03 7.44 -13.46
C LEU A 144 -10.42 8.33 -14.64
N ALA A 145 -10.13 9.62 -14.49
CA ALA A 145 -10.09 10.59 -15.59
C ALA A 145 -8.96 10.25 -16.57
N ASP A 146 -8.96 10.84 -17.74
CA ASP A 146 -7.85 10.74 -18.67
C ASP A 146 -6.58 11.32 -18.03
N ASN A 147 -5.46 10.61 -18.14
CA ASN A 147 -4.21 10.88 -17.41
C ASN A 147 -4.31 10.79 -15.88
N GLY A 148 -5.42 10.25 -15.33
CA GLY A 148 -5.57 10.03 -13.90
C GLY A 148 -4.58 8.99 -13.35
N ILE A 149 -4.30 9.07 -12.06
CA ILE A 149 -3.27 8.28 -11.39
C ILE A 149 -3.90 7.28 -10.44
N LEU A 150 -3.51 6.02 -10.56
CA LEU A 150 -3.73 4.97 -9.58
C LEU A 150 -2.45 4.82 -8.74
N ILE A 151 -2.56 4.88 -7.41
CA ILE A 151 -1.45 4.65 -6.49
C ILE A 151 -1.90 3.73 -5.37
N PHE A 152 -1.20 2.63 -5.15
CA PHE A 152 -1.57 1.67 -4.11
C PHE A 152 -0.36 0.97 -3.52
N GLY A 153 -0.55 0.44 -2.31
CA GLY A 153 0.48 -0.30 -1.59
C GLY A 153 0.28 -1.81 -1.68
N SER A 154 1.38 -2.54 -1.65
CA SER A 154 1.42 -4.00 -1.51
C SER A 154 2.41 -4.41 -0.42
N ARG A 155 2.13 -5.53 0.25
CA ARG A 155 3.20 -6.25 0.95
C ARG A 155 4.20 -6.75 -0.09
N ASN A 156 5.47 -6.70 0.29
CA ASN A 156 6.55 -7.02 -0.63
C ASN A 156 7.03 -8.46 -0.47
N ARG A 157 6.72 -9.30 -1.45
CA ARG A 157 7.17 -10.69 -1.46
C ARG A 157 8.69 -10.83 -1.54
N LEU A 158 9.41 -9.84 -2.14
CA LEU A 158 10.86 -9.86 -2.20
C LEU A 158 11.49 -9.80 -0.80
N PHE A 159 10.80 -9.12 0.15
CA PHE A 159 11.30 -9.03 1.52
C PHE A 159 11.38 -10.40 2.22
N ASN A 160 10.66 -11.40 1.76
CA ASN A 160 10.73 -12.76 2.31
C ASN A 160 12.14 -13.37 2.17
N VAL A 161 12.94 -12.93 1.19
CA VAL A 161 14.35 -13.35 1.04
C VAL A 161 15.22 -12.84 2.20
N PHE A 162 14.89 -11.67 2.73
CA PHE A 162 15.67 -10.96 3.77
C PHE A 162 15.11 -11.12 5.18
N SER A 163 13.84 -11.50 5.31
CA SER A 163 13.17 -11.53 6.61
C SER A 163 13.68 -12.66 7.53
N LEU A 164 14.22 -13.74 6.97
CA LEU A 164 14.78 -14.92 7.67
C LEU A 164 13.85 -15.45 8.76
N ASN A 165 12.59 -15.67 8.40
CA ASN A 165 11.53 -16.14 9.27
C ASN A 165 10.63 -17.15 8.52
N ASP A 166 9.46 -17.50 9.07
CA ASP A 166 8.50 -18.45 8.48
C ASP A 166 8.13 -18.13 7.03
N PHE A 167 8.17 -16.85 6.62
CA PHE A 167 7.91 -16.46 5.23
C PHE A 167 9.06 -16.88 4.31
N THR A 168 10.30 -16.78 4.79
CA THR A 168 11.48 -17.30 4.05
C THR A 168 11.38 -18.80 3.89
N GLU A 169 11.04 -19.54 4.95
CA GLU A 169 10.86 -20.99 4.90
C GLU A 169 9.73 -21.38 3.94
N GLN A 170 8.64 -20.65 3.90
CA GLN A 170 7.54 -20.87 2.96
C GLN A 170 8.02 -20.72 1.51
N GLU A 171 8.79 -19.69 1.18
CA GLU A 171 9.34 -19.50 -0.17
C GLU A 171 10.34 -20.61 -0.54
N MET A 172 11.11 -21.10 0.42
CA MET A 172 11.99 -22.27 0.21
C MET A 172 11.17 -23.53 -0.12
N ASN A 173 10.11 -23.78 0.65
CA ASN A 173 9.21 -24.95 0.44
C ASN A 173 8.46 -24.87 -0.89
N LEU A 174 8.16 -23.67 -1.39
CA LEU A 174 7.57 -23.41 -2.70
C LEU A 174 8.61 -23.46 -3.84
N ASN A 175 9.91 -23.62 -3.55
CA ASN A 175 11.00 -23.52 -4.51
C ASN A 175 11.04 -22.18 -5.28
N THR A 176 10.58 -21.09 -4.68
CA THR A 176 10.50 -19.76 -5.30
C THR A 176 11.65 -18.84 -4.89
N ILE A 177 12.40 -19.20 -3.85
CA ILE A 177 13.47 -18.36 -3.28
C ILE A 177 14.51 -17.92 -4.30
N LYS A 178 14.88 -18.81 -5.25
CA LYS A 178 15.83 -18.48 -6.31
C LYS A 178 15.32 -17.36 -7.20
N ASN A 179 14.07 -17.46 -7.66
CA ASN A 179 13.47 -16.48 -8.55
C ASN A 179 13.31 -15.12 -7.85
N LEU A 180 12.89 -15.12 -6.56
CA LEU A 180 12.81 -13.90 -5.76
C LEU A 180 14.18 -13.26 -5.59
N ASN A 181 15.23 -14.04 -5.35
CA ASN A 181 16.59 -13.54 -5.22
C ASN A 181 17.11 -12.93 -6.53
N GLU A 182 16.77 -13.48 -7.68
CA GLU A 182 17.11 -12.91 -8.99
C GLU A 182 16.46 -11.51 -9.15
N GLU A 183 15.21 -11.33 -8.76
CA GLU A 183 14.54 -10.02 -8.77
C GLU A 183 15.17 -9.06 -7.74
N CYS A 184 15.54 -9.54 -6.55
CA CYS A 184 16.26 -8.74 -5.57
C CYS A 184 17.60 -8.23 -6.11
N ILE A 185 18.38 -9.09 -6.78
CA ILE A 185 19.66 -8.73 -7.41
C ILE A 185 19.43 -7.70 -8.51
N PHE A 186 18.36 -7.84 -9.30
CA PHE A 186 18.01 -6.88 -10.33
C PHE A 186 17.77 -5.48 -9.72
N PHE A 187 16.87 -5.36 -8.75
CA PHE A 187 16.60 -4.07 -8.08
C PHE A 187 17.85 -3.48 -7.42
N ASN A 188 18.67 -4.31 -6.77
CA ASN A 188 19.89 -3.86 -6.11
C ASN A 188 20.94 -3.27 -7.09
N LYS A 189 20.89 -3.63 -8.37
CA LYS A 189 21.77 -3.12 -9.43
C LYS A 189 21.14 -1.99 -10.24
N THR A 190 19.84 -1.78 -10.11
CA THR A 190 19.07 -0.79 -10.87
C THR A 190 19.38 0.62 -10.39
N LYS A 191 19.61 1.55 -11.33
CA LYS A 191 19.95 2.94 -11.02
C LYS A 191 18.75 3.87 -11.06
N ASN A 192 17.77 3.58 -11.92
CA ASN A 192 16.61 4.44 -12.14
C ASN A 192 15.40 3.62 -12.63
N LEU A 193 14.26 4.25 -12.69
CA LEU A 193 13.01 3.60 -13.12
C LEU A 193 13.05 3.16 -14.59
N GLU A 194 13.76 3.87 -15.45
CA GLU A 194 13.87 3.53 -16.87
C GLU A 194 14.52 2.16 -17.07
N ASP A 195 15.54 1.83 -16.28
CA ASP A 195 16.17 0.50 -16.29
C ASP A 195 15.14 -0.60 -15.94
N VAL A 196 14.20 -0.32 -15.02
CA VAL A 196 13.12 -1.25 -14.64
C VAL A 196 12.10 -1.40 -15.76
N LEU A 197 11.69 -0.29 -16.37
CA LEU A 197 10.65 -0.27 -17.41
C LEU A 197 11.10 -0.93 -18.71
N ASN A 198 12.39 -0.79 -19.06
CA ASN A 198 13.00 -1.34 -20.27
C ASN A 198 13.52 -2.77 -20.07
N SER A 199 13.40 -3.33 -18.87
CA SER A 199 13.88 -4.67 -18.59
C SER A 199 12.97 -5.74 -19.20
N ASP A 200 13.59 -6.83 -19.69
CA ASP A 200 12.88 -8.03 -20.10
C ASP A 200 12.62 -8.99 -18.92
N PHE A 201 12.88 -8.52 -17.70
CA PHE A 201 12.69 -9.34 -16.50
C PHE A 201 11.22 -9.68 -16.33
N ARG A 202 10.93 -10.97 -16.18
CA ARG A 202 9.57 -11.49 -15.96
C ARG A 202 9.59 -12.49 -14.83
N GLN A 203 8.66 -12.31 -13.89
CA GLN A 203 8.46 -13.25 -12.79
C GLN A 203 7.11 -13.94 -12.92
N LYS A 204 7.14 -15.25 -13.04
CA LYS A 204 5.97 -16.12 -12.89
C LYS A 204 6.05 -16.80 -11.53
N LEU A 205 5.52 -16.12 -10.52
CA LEU A 205 5.42 -16.69 -9.19
C LEU A 205 3.98 -17.11 -8.90
N THR A 206 3.85 -18.21 -8.14
CA THR A 206 2.54 -18.59 -7.59
C THR A 206 2.05 -17.54 -6.62
N GLU A 207 0.74 -17.46 -6.42
CA GLU A 207 0.19 -16.66 -5.32
C GLU A 207 0.85 -17.06 -4.00
N ASN A 208 1.18 -16.05 -3.21
CA ASN A 208 1.67 -16.25 -1.86
C ASN A 208 0.56 -15.90 -0.87
N ILE A 209 -0.22 -16.89 -0.47
CA ILE A 209 -1.26 -16.78 0.53
C ILE A 209 -0.67 -17.11 1.89
N GLN A 210 -0.72 -16.18 2.83
CA GLN A 210 -0.13 -16.35 4.15
C GLN A 210 -1.16 -16.16 5.25
N LYS A 211 -1.10 -17.01 6.28
CA LYS A 211 -1.78 -16.77 7.52
C LYS A 211 -0.98 -15.80 8.39
N HIS A 212 -1.65 -14.81 8.95
CA HIS A 212 -1.02 -13.79 9.80
C HIS A 212 -1.25 -14.09 11.28
N HIS A 213 -0.36 -14.88 11.86
CA HIS A 213 -0.42 -15.17 13.29
C HIS A 213 0.24 -14.09 14.16
N ASN A 214 1.21 -13.35 13.62
CA ASN A 214 2.10 -12.47 14.41
C ASN A 214 1.84 -10.97 14.23
N THR A 215 0.83 -10.55 13.45
CA THR A 215 0.59 -9.12 13.19
C THR A 215 -0.62 -8.54 13.91
N GLY A 216 -1.24 -9.31 14.80
CA GLY A 216 -2.48 -8.93 15.47
C GLY A 216 -3.71 -8.96 14.57
N ILE A 217 -3.54 -9.15 13.26
CA ILE A 217 -4.62 -9.21 12.27
C ILE A 217 -4.98 -10.68 12.05
N ASN A 218 -6.08 -11.10 12.63
CA ASN A 218 -6.55 -12.49 12.51
C ASN A 218 -7.44 -12.65 11.27
N VAL A 219 -6.80 -12.71 10.09
CA VAL A 219 -7.45 -13.05 8.82
C VAL A 219 -6.82 -14.32 8.25
N ASP A 220 -7.61 -15.16 7.55
CA ASP A 220 -7.14 -16.48 7.08
C ASP A 220 -6.05 -16.36 6.03
N ALA A 221 -6.11 -15.32 5.18
CA ALA A 221 -5.16 -15.13 4.12
C ALA A 221 -4.80 -13.64 3.95
N ARG A 222 -3.58 -13.42 3.50
CA ARG A 222 -3.07 -12.11 3.15
C ARG A 222 -2.11 -12.26 1.98
N PHE A 223 -2.27 -11.43 0.94
CA PHE A 223 -1.52 -11.58 -0.28
C PHE A 223 -0.24 -10.74 -0.28
N GLN A 224 0.77 -11.26 -0.94
CA GLN A 224 2.02 -10.58 -1.21
C GLN A 224 2.36 -10.67 -2.68
N TYR A 225 2.87 -9.61 -3.25
CA TYR A 225 3.27 -9.54 -4.64
C TYR A 225 4.71 -9.03 -4.77
N THR A 226 5.37 -9.38 -5.87
CA THR A 226 6.59 -8.67 -6.25
C THR A 226 6.25 -7.44 -7.10
N PRO A 227 7.14 -6.43 -7.17
CA PRO A 227 6.94 -5.29 -8.05
C PRO A 227 6.70 -5.69 -9.51
N PHE A 228 7.46 -6.64 -10.05
CA PHE A 228 7.27 -7.07 -11.44
C PHE A 228 5.94 -7.78 -11.68
N GLN A 229 5.40 -8.54 -10.72
CA GLN A 229 4.06 -9.12 -10.84
C GLN A 229 2.99 -8.02 -10.97
N ILE A 230 3.05 -6.99 -10.12
CA ILE A 230 2.09 -5.87 -10.17
C ILE A 230 2.27 -5.06 -11.45
N MET A 231 3.52 -4.77 -11.85
CA MET A 231 3.80 -4.04 -13.09
C MET A 231 3.22 -4.75 -14.31
N GLU A 232 3.34 -6.07 -14.39
CA GLU A 232 2.77 -6.85 -15.49
C GLU A 232 1.25 -6.73 -15.53
N ILE A 233 0.57 -6.88 -14.39
CA ILE A 233 -0.89 -6.72 -14.28
C ILE A 233 -1.32 -5.30 -14.72
N LEU A 234 -0.61 -4.27 -14.27
CA LEU A 234 -0.90 -2.88 -14.62
C LEU A 234 -0.70 -2.63 -16.12
N LYS A 235 0.39 -3.12 -16.72
CA LYS A 235 0.66 -3.00 -18.15
C LYS A 235 -0.42 -3.70 -19.00
N GLN A 236 -0.83 -4.90 -18.62
CA GLN A 236 -1.92 -5.64 -19.29
C GLN A 236 -3.25 -4.88 -19.23
N ASN A 237 -3.46 -4.07 -18.20
CA ASN A 237 -4.62 -3.19 -18.03
C ASN A 237 -4.39 -1.76 -18.52
N LYS A 238 -3.41 -1.54 -19.43
CA LYS A 238 -3.13 -0.28 -20.13
C LYS A 238 -2.64 0.87 -19.24
N PHE A 239 -2.16 0.58 -18.05
CA PHE A 239 -1.52 1.58 -17.22
C PHE A 239 -0.05 1.78 -17.60
N THR A 240 0.41 3.02 -17.52
CA THR A 240 1.82 3.39 -17.62
C THR A 240 2.39 3.57 -16.22
N ILE A 241 3.42 2.83 -15.86
CA ILE A 241 4.07 2.93 -14.54
C ILE A 241 4.78 4.28 -14.42
N LEU A 242 4.52 4.98 -13.32
CA LEU A 242 5.14 6.28 -13.00
C LEU A 242 6.29 6.15 -12.02
N ASP A 243 6.15 5.28 -11.01
CA ASP A 243 7.20 5.05 -10.02
C ASP A 243 6.87 3.88 -9.08
N ILE A 244 7.88 3.41 -8.33
CA ILE A 244 7.77 2.37 -7.30
C ILE A 244 8.55 2.85 -6.07
N PHE A 245 7.96 2.76 -4.88
CA PHE A 245 8.56 3.25 -3.63
C PHE A 245 8.65 2.17 -2.57
N PRO A 246 9.81 1.99 -1.93
CA PRO A 246 9.93 1.16 -0.75
C PRO A 246 9.17 1.79 0.43
N ILE A 247 8.54 0.96 1.24
CA ILE A 247 7.85 1.36 2.47
C ILE A 247 8.32 0.46 3.60
N HIS A 248 8.64 1.04 4.74
CA HIS A 248 9.17 0.34 5.90
C HIS A 248 10.43 -0.47 5.54
N ILE A 249 11.53 0.24 5.37
CA ILE A 249 12.84 -0.31 5.01
C ILE A 249 13.49 -0.93 6.25
N HIS A 250 14.00 -2.15 6.12
CA HIS A 250 14.65 -2.90 7.18
C HIS A 250 16.15 -2.97 6.93
N LEU A 251 16.93 -2.29 7.78
CA LEU A 251 18.40 -2.31 7.74
C LEU A 251 19.02 -3.24 8.79
N LEU A 252 18.22 -3.71 9.75
CA LEU A 252 18.62 -4.69 10.76
C LEU A 252 17.95 -6.03 10.47
N SER A 253 18.63 -7.12 10.84
CA SER A 253 18.04 -8.45 10.87
C SER A 253 16.87 -8.51 11.85
N THR A 254 15.99 -9.53 11.70
CA THR A 254 14.81 -9.67 12.56
C THR A 254 15.18 -9.70 14.04
N GLY A 255 16.17 -10.50 14.45
CA GLY A 255 16.60 -10.57 15.84
C GLY A 255 17.21 -9.26 16.36
N ALA A 256 18.01 -8.57 15.56
CA ALA A 256 18.59 -7.28 15.98
C ALA A 256 17.51 -6.18 16.10
N LYS A 257 16.49 -6.22 15.24
CA LYS A 257 15.34 -5.30 15.31
C LYS A 257 14.50 -5.50 16.59
N GLU A 258 14.33 -6.74 17.04
CA GLU A 258 13.61 -7.05 18.28
C GLU A 258 14.33 -6.58 19.52
N ILE A 259 15.68 -6.63 19.50
CA ILE A 259 16.53 -6.15 20.61
C ILE A 259 16.64 -4.62 20.62
N HIS A 260 16.67 -4.00 19.43
CA HIS A 260 16.92 -2.57 19.24
C HIS A 260 15.85 -1.91 18.34
N PRO A 261 14.59 -1.88 18.78
CA PRO A 261 13.48 -1.34 17.97
C PRO A 261 13.65 0.16 17.67
N GLU A 262 14.21 0.94 18.58
CA GLU A 262 14.51 2.36 18.43
C GLU A 262 15.54 2.62 17.31
N ILE A 263 16.61 1.82 17.25
CA ILE A 263 17.63 1.91 16.19
C ILE A 263 17.02 1.55 14.85
N HIS A 264 16.22 0.47 14.80
CA HIS A 264 15.51 0.08 13.58
C HIS A 264 14.61 1.20 13.07
N SER A 265 13.78 1.76 13.94
CA SER A 265 12.85 2.83 13.59
C SER A 265 13.58 4.09 13.11
N TYR A 266 14.63 4.51 13.80
CA TYR A 266 15.46 5.64 13.41
C TYR A 266 16.08 5.45 12.03
N LEU A 267 16.74 4.32 11.78
CA LEU A 267 17.36 4.02 10.49
C LEU A 267 16.32 3.90 9.35
N SER A 268 15.19 3.24 9.61
CA SER A 268 14.11 3.12 8.63
C SER A 268 13.58 4.49 8.21
N ASN A 269 13.32 5.38 9.16
CA ASN A 269 12.81 6.71 8.87
C ASN A 269 13.85 7.58 8.16
N LEU A 270 15.12 7.54 8.61
CA LEU A 270 16.21 8.29 8.01
C LEU A 270 16.39 7.93 6.52
N ILE A 271 16.39 6.63 6.21
CA ILE A 271 16.56 6.16 4.82
C ILE A 271 15.29 6.43 3.99
N GLN A 272 14.09 6.32 4.58
CA GLN A 272 12.84 6.61 3.89
C GLN A 272 12.79 8.06 3.36
N GLU A 273 13.47 8.98 4.01
CA GLU A 273 13.58 10.39 3.58
C GLU A 273 14.57 10.59 2.43
N LYS A 274 15.47 9.62 2.17
CA LYS A 274 16.45 9.69 1.08
C LYS A 274 15.87 9.18 -0.22
N ASN A 275 15.73 10.06 -1.19
CA ASN A 275 15.10 9.72 -2.48
C ASN A 275 16.03 9.03 -3.48
N ASP A 276 17.36 9.19 -3.35
CA ASP A 276 18.33 8.81 -4.38
C ASP A 276 18.55 7.29 -4.53
N LEU A 277 18.10 6.51 -3.53
CA LEU A 277 18.34 5.06 -3.46
C LEU A 277 17.05 4.24 -3.40
N HIS A 278 15.90 4.84 -3.68
CA HIS A 278 14.61 4.20 -3.42
C HIS A 278 14.42 2.83 -4.09
N LEU A 279 14.82 2.67 -5.36
CA LEU A 279 14.65 1.40 -6.08
C LEU A 279 15.56 0.30 -5.53
N THR A 280 16.79 0.61 -5.17
CA THR A 280 17.74 -0.39 -4.62
C THR A 280 17.30 -0.90 -3.25
N LEU A 281 16.43 -0.18 -2.55
CA LEU A 281 15.93 -0.53 -1.23
C LEU A 281 14.60 -1.33 -1.28
N ILE A 282 14.02 -1.50 -2.46
CA ILE A 282 12.81 -2.32 -2.64
C ILE A 282 12.95 -3.71 -2.01
N PRO A 283 14.01 -4.50 -2.26
CA PRO A 283 14.15 -5.83 -1.67
C PRO A 283 14.14 -5.86 -0.14
N GLN A 284 14.63 -4.78 0.50
CA GLN A 284 14.75 -4.66 1.95
C GLN A 284 13.54 -3.99 2.60
N SER A 285 12.50 -3.68 1.85
CA SER A 285 11.27 -3.08 2.38
C SER A 285 10.16 -4.11 2.56
N SER A 286 9.47 -4.08 3.71
CA SER A 286 8.37 -5.02 3.98
C SER A 286 7.09 -4.73 3.18
N SER A 287 7.02 -3.55 2.59
CA SER A 287 5.95 -3.12 1.68
C SER A 287 6.56 -2.23 0.61
N PHE A 288 5.84 -2.04 -0.49
CA PHE A 288 6.13 -1.01 -1.48
C PHE A 288 4.83 -0.35 -1.95
N MET A 289 4.96 0.82 -2.54
CA MET A 289 3.87 1.45 -3.27
C MET A 289 4.23 1.57 -4.74
N ILE A 290 3.23 1.48 -5.59
CA ILE A 290 3.36 1.68 -7.03
C ILE A 290 2.37 2.75 -7.49
N ALA A 291 2.83 3.62 -8.36
CA ALA A 291 2.02 4.64 -9.01
C ALA A 291 1.99 4.39 -10.52
N ALA A 292 0.80 4.47 -11.10
CA ALA A 292 0.59 4.25 -12.52
C ALA A 292 -0.45 5.23 -13.07
N ARG A 293 -0.30 5.61 -14.34
CA ARG A 293 -1.17 6.53 -15.06
C ARG A 293 -2.05 5.77 -16.06
N LYS A 294 -3.33 6.15 -16.11
CA LYS A 294 -4.25 5.74 -17.16
C LYS A 294 -3.86 6.31 -18.51
#